data_4777081d7db95fcc57dc8ff4cd3ce856
#
_entry.id   4777081d7db95fcc57dc8ff4cd3ce856
#
_cell.length_a   1.000
_cell.length_b   1.000
_cell.length_c   1.000
_cell.angle_alpha   90.00
_cell.angle_beta   90.00
_cell.angle_gamma   90.00
#
_symmetry.space_group_name_H-M   'P 1'
#
loop_
_entity.id
_entity.type
_entity.pdbx_description
1 polymer ?
#
loop_
_entity_poly.entity_id
_entity_poly.type
_entity_poly.pdbx_seq_one_letter_code
_entity_poly.pdbx_strand_id
1 'polypeptide(L)'
;MPDIDPVHASAAELGQAIRSRSLSPVDAVDALLGRVEQLEPKLQAFTEVFGADARLAAEGADRAIRSGHAVGPLHGVPVVLKDLIDLEGRITMGGSAAHRARRAERTATIARRLIGQGMIVLGKTHTVEFAYGGWGTNQHLGTPWNPWDVETPRTPGGSSSGTGVAVAARMAPWGIGTDTGGSVRLPSAFCGLTGLKVTVGRVSTWGIVPLSTTLDSPGPLARTVEDAALLYEAISGPDPLDPSTRGIQPDAPWATLDRGVRGLRLGRMPAAEREGVAADMLAAYDAALDVLAGQGAEIVDVALPFRFSDCVAMSGITNAEAYFVNGALAEDPAAQLGDAVRARILAGAKVSAQEYLGTLHRRAAMKLHYAAALDGIDALLTPTTECAAVALSEVDEAHLPSRFTRFGNLLDLCALALPDGFTASGLPLSLQIVCRAYDEAMALRIGQAYQRATDWHLRRPPVG
;
A
#
# COMPACT_ATOMS: atom_id res chain seq x y z
N MET A 1 21.03 24.59 -9.54
CA MET A 1 19.66 24.20 -9.24
C MET A 1 19.35 24.77 -7.85
N PRO A 2 18.10 25.14 -7.51
CA PRO A 2 17.80 25.50 -6.13
C PRO A 2 18.18 24.33 -5.21
N ASP A 3 18.61 24.65 -3.97
CA ASP A 3 18.90 23.66 -2.95
C ASP A 3 17.62 22.80 -2.75
N ILE A 4 17.72 21.49 -3.05
CA ILE A 4 16.61 20.57 -2.86
C ILE A 4 16.52 20.20 -1.38
N ASP A 5 15.33 20.32 -0.80
CA ASP A 5 15.06 19.88 0.56
C ASP A 5 14.74 18.36 0.54
N PRO A 6 15.62 17.48 1.09
CA PRO A 6 15.44 16.05 1.02
C PRO A 6 14.17 15.53 1.70
N VAL A 7 13.68 16.24 2.72
CA VAL A 7 12.45 15.87 3.45
C VAL A 7 11.21 16.11 2.58
N HIS A 8 11.25 17.14 1.75
CA HIS A 8 10.10 17.57 0.95
C HIS A 8 10.11 17.04 -0.50
N ALA A 9 11.27 16.68 -1.02
CA ALA A 9 11.41 16.15 -2.37
C ALA A 9 10.67 14.81 -2.56
N SER A 10 10.14 14.58 -3.77
CA SER A 10 9.69 13.26 -4.20
C SER A 10 10.88 12.29 -4.32
N ALA A 11 10.62 10.99 -4.39
CA ALA A 11 11.70 10.03 -4.57
C ALA A 11 12.37 10.16 -5.95
N ALA A 12 11.60 10.53 -6.97
CA ALA A 12 12.12 10.83 -8.31
C ALA A 12 13.08 12.03 -8.28
N GLU A 13 12.68 13.12 -7.60
CA GLU A 13 13.52 14.31 -7.42
C GLU A 13 14.79 14.01 -6.63
N LEU A 14 14.70 13.22 -5.54
CA LEU A 14 15.86 12.75 -4.80
C LEU A 14 16.82 11.94 -5.69
N GLY A 15 16.29 10.99 -6.45
CA GLY A 15 17.09 10.20 -7.38
C GLY A 15 17.78 11.06 -8.44
N GLN A 16 17.11 12.09 -8.96
CA GLN A 16 17.70 13.03 -9.92
C GLN A 16 18.80 13.89 -9.27
N ALA A 17 18.57 14.42 -8.08
CA ALA A 17 19.53 15.26 -7.36
C ALA A 17 20.79 14.46 -6.97
N ILE A 18 20.61 13.22 -6.52
CA ILE A 18 21.71 12.32 -6.18
C ILE A 18 22.54 11.97 -7.43
N ARG A 19 21.90 11.62 -8.56
CA ARG A 19 22.62 11.34 -9.82
C ARG A 19 23.37 12.54 -10.37
N SER A 20 22.77 13.73 -10.28
CA SER A 20 23.42 14.97 -10.72
C SER A 20 24.49 15.46 -9.73
N ARG A 21 24.63 14.81 -8.57
CA ARG A 21 25.55 15.19 -7.47
C ARG A 21 25.24 16.54 -6.86
N SER A 22 24.02 17.05 -7.01
CA SER A 22 23.54 18.25 -6.32
C SER A 22 23.10 17.95 -4.88
N LEU A 23 22.90 16.69 -4.54
CA LEU A 23 22.61 16.19 -3.20
C LEU A 23 23.44 14.91 -2.95
N SER A 24 24.07 14.80 -1.77
CA SER A 24 24.72 13.56 -1.34
C SER A 24 23.68 12.56 -0.80
N PRO A 25 23.82 11.24 -1.06
CA PRO A 25 23.03 10.22 -0.34
C PRO A 25 23.14 10.33 1.18
N VAL A 26 24.28 10.77 1.70
CA VAL A 26 24.52 10.95 3.14
C VAL A 26 23.64 12.08 3.67
N ASP A 27 23.64 13.23 3.01
CA ASP A 27 22.79 14.38 3.40
C ASP A 27 21.30 14.03 3.31
N ALA A 28 20.90 13.28 2.29
CA ALA A 28 19.52 12.81 2.16
C ALA A 28 19.11 11.88 3.31
N VAL A 29 19.95 10.90 3.66
CA VAL A 29 19.70 9.98 4.78
C VAL A 29 19.69 10.71 6.12
N ASP A 30 20.66 11.62 6.36
CA ASP A 30 20.73 12.38 7.61
C ASP A 30 19.52 13.31 7.81
N ALA A 31 19.06 13.98 6.75
CA ALA A 31 17.86 14.80 6.81
C ALA A 31 16.60 13.98 7.16
N LEU A 32 16.43 12.80 6.54
CA LEU A 32 15.29 11.92 6.83
C LEU A 32 15.38 11.28 8.23
N LEU A 33 16.56 10.88 8.68
CA LEU A 33 16.77 10.37 10.04
C LEU A 33 16.51 11.47 11.09
N GLY A 34 16.92 12.69 10.84
CA GLY A 34 16.57 13.84 11.71
C GLY A 34 15.06 14.05 11.78
N ARG A 35 14.35 13.89 10.65
CA ARG A 35 12.89 13.93 10.63
C ARG A 35 12.26 12.77 11.41
N VAL A 36 12.82 11.58 11.33
CA VAL A 36 12.41 10.43 12.16
C VAL A 36 12.62 10.75 13.65
N GLU A 37 13.80 11.21 14.06
CA GLU A 37 14.07 11.55 15.47
C GLU A 37 13.08 12.58 16.02
N GLN A 38 12.64 13.54 15.22
CA GLN A 38 11.69 14.57 15.60
C GLN A 38 10.27 14.02 15.80
N LEU A 39 9.80 13.12 14.92
CA LEU A 39 8.38 12.76 14.83
C LEU A 39 8.07 11.37 15.41
N GLU A 40 9.02 10.43 15.41
CA GLU A 40 8.80 9.05 15.83
C GLU A 40 8.29 8.91 17.28
N PRO A 41 8.74 9.72 18.27
CA PRO A 41 8.23 9.65 19.63
C PRO A 41 6.71 9.82 19.72
N LYS A 42 6.11 10.57 18.78
CA LYS A 42 4.66 10.77 18.70
C LYS A 42 3.99 9.81 17.72
N LEU A 43 4.55 9.67 16.50
CA LEU A 43 3.87 8.99 15.41
C LEU A 43 3.99 7.48 15.46
N GLN A 44 5.03 6.93 16.08
CA GLN A 44 5.25 5.49 16.26
C GLN A 44 5.13 4.70 14.96
N ALA A 45 5.74 5.22 13.89
CA ALA A 45 5.65 4.63 12.55
C ALA A 45 6.59 3.45 12.35
N PHE A 46 7.69 3.37 13.11
CA PHE A 46 8.72 2.35 12.94
C PHE A 46 8.68 1.29 14.03
N THR A 47 9.01 0.07 13.67
CA THR A 47 9.36 -1.00 14.62
C THR A 47 10.87 -1.02 14.86
N GLU A 48 11.68 -0.64 13.87
CA GLU A 48 13.13 -0.52 13.97
C GLU A 48 13.65 0.50 12.95
N VAL A 49 14.50 1.43 13.39
CA VAL A 49 15.21 2.40 12.55
C VAL A 49 16.67 1.96 12.40
N PHE A 50 17.13 1.80 11.16
CA PHE A 50 18.49 1.33 10.85
C PHE A 50 19.49 2.49 10.69
N GLY A 51 19.45 3.49 11.59
CA GLY A 51 20.17 4.75 11.42
C GLY A 51 21.66 4.62 11.12
N ALA A 52 22.39 3.78 11.88
CA ALA A 52 23.83 3.57 11.67
C ALA A 52 24.11 2.86 10.33
N ASP A 53 23.34 1.80 10.02
CA ASP A 53 23.53 1.03 8.78
C ASP A 53 23.11 1.84 7.55
N ALA A 54 22.07 2.66 7.66
CA ALA A 54 21.62 3.53 6.58
C ALA A 54 22.68 4.59 6.24
N ARG A 55 23.33 5.19 7.25
CA ARG A 55 24.47 6.12 7.05
C ARG A 55 25.64 5.44 6.37
N LEU A 56 26.02 4.24 6.84
CA LEU A 56 27.11 3.47 6.24
C LEU A 56 26.81 3.09 4.78
N ALA A 57 25.57 2.68 4.48
CA ALA A 57 25.11 2.41 3.12
C ALA A 57 25.13 3.68 2.25
N ALA A 58 24.74 4.83 2.80
CA ALA A 58 24.77 6.12 2.12
C ALA A 58 26.19 6.57 1.76
N GLU A 59 27.16 6.39 2.67
CA GLU A 59 28.58 6.65 2.38
C GLU A 59 29.10 5.74 1.24
N GLY A 60 28.70 4.45 1.24
CA GLY A 60 29.03 3.54 0.17
C GLY A 60 28.46 3.97 -1.17
N ALA A 61 27.18 4.36 -1.19
CA ALA A 61 26.49 4.87 -2.37
C ALA A 61 27.14 6.16 -2.89
N ASP A 62 27.47 7.12 -2.01
CA ASP A 62 28.16 8.37 -2.38
C ASP A 62 29.50 8.11 -3.08
N ARG A 63 30.32 7.21 -2.51
CA ARG A 63 31.60 6.82 -3.11
C ARG A 63 31.44 6.18 -4.47
N ALA A 64 30.45 5.26 -4.61
CA ALA A 64 30.16 4.58 -5.88
C ALA A 64 29.69 5.58 -6.95
N ILE A 65 28.78 6.50 -6.61
CA ILE A 65 28.26 7.50 -7.54
C ILE A 65 29.39 8.46 -7.98
N ARG A 66 30.23 8.93 -7.05
CA ARG A 66 31.35 9.81 -7.36
C ARG A 66 32.42 9.18 -8.23
N SER A 67 32.63 7.88 -8.09
CA SER A 67 33.56 7.10 -8.90
C SER A 67 33.01 6.65 -10.26
N GLY A 68 31.73 6.96 -10.56
CA GLY A 68 31.06 6.58 -11.81
C GLY A 68 30.47 5.16 -11.81
N HIS A 69 30.36 4.51 -10.64
CA HIS A 69 29.84 3.15 -10.48
C HIS A 69 28.39 3.14 -9.91
N ALA A 70 27.58 4.12 -10.26
CA ALA A 70 26.15 4.09 -9.93
C ALA A 70 25.47 2.92 -10.64
N VAL A 71 24.67 2.12 -9.88
CA VAL A 71 24.02 0.91 -10.43
C VAL A 71 22.67 1.17 -11.10
N GLY A 72 22.11 2.39 -10.96
CA GLY A 72 20.82 2.74 -11.57
C GLY A 72 20.28 4.08 -11.08
N PRO A 73 19.07 4.45 -11.53
CA PRO A 73 18.45 5.74 -11.22
C PRO A 73 18.06 5.90 -9.75
N LEU A 74 17.93 4.81 -9.01
CA LEU A 74 17.51 4.79 -7.61
C LEU A 74 18.67 4.62 -6.63
N HIS A 75 19.93 4.61 -7.13
CA HIS A 75 21.10 4.45 -6.28
C HIS A 75 21.23 5.60 -5.28
N GLY A 76 21.24 5.26 -4.00
CA GLY A 76 21.30 6.19 -2.88
C GLY A 76 19.95 6.72 -2.40
N VAL A 77 18.83 6.34 -3.05
CA VAL A 77 17.49 6.78 -2.62
C VAL A 77 17.01 5.94 -1.41
N PRO A 78 16.59 6.58 -0.30
CA PRO A 78 16.11 5.86 0.88
C PRO A 78 14.74 5.22 0.68
N VAL A 79 14.46 4.10 1.39
CA VAL A 79 13.17 3.39 1.38
C VAL A 79 12.86 2.77 2.74
N VAL A 80 11.57 2.63 3.09
CA VAL A 80 11.13 1.89 4.28
C VAL A 80 10.36 0.63 3.89
N LEU A 81 10.44 -0.39 4.74
CA LEU A 81 9.84 -1.69 4.50
C LEU A 81 8.86 -2.04 5.63
N LYS A 82 7.66 -2.47 5.29
CA LYS A 82 6.70 -3.01 6.25
C LYS A 82 7.31 -4.19 7.02
N ASP A 83 7.06 -4.30 8.31
CA ASP A 83 7.62 -5.34 9.18
C ASP A 83 6.98 -6.74 8.99
N LEU A 84 6.65 -7.06 7.75
CA LEU A 84 6.40 -8.41 7.23
C LEU A 84 7.51 -8.87 6.29
N ILE A 85 8.36 -7.94 5.82
CA ILE A 85 9.36 -8.18 4.78
C ILE A 85 10.67 -8.58 5.47
N ASP A 86 11.10 -9.81 5.24
CA ASP A 86 12.30 -10.36 5.83
C ASP A 86 13.58 -9.68 5.30
N LEU A 87 14.45 -9.31 6.22
CA LEU A 87 15.85 -8.95 5.99
C LEU A 87 16.71 -9.90 6.81
N GLU A 88 17.61 -10.64 6.18
CA GLU A 88 18.45 -11.63 6.83
C GLU A 88 19.19 -11.04 8.03
N GLY A 89 19.13 -11.75 9.16
CA GLY A 89 19.74 -11.33 10.41
C GLY A 89 18.94 -10.26 11.19
N ARG A 90 17.87 -9.68 10.65
CA ARG A 90 16.99 -8.71 11.32
C ARG A 90 15.76 -9.38 11.92
N ILE A 91 15.17 -8.74 12.91
CA ILE A 91 13.89 -9.18 13.46
C ILE A 91 12.77 -8.79 12.48
N THR A 92 11.85 -9.71 12.26
CA THR A 92 10.59 -9.49 11.55
C THR A 92 9.46 -9.98 12.43
N MET A 93 8.81 -9.07 13.13
CA MET A 93 7.75 -9.42 14.08
C MET A 93 6.41 -9.74 13.39
N GLY A 94 6.19 -9.21 12.21
CA GLY A 94 4.88 -9.31 11.58
C GLY A 94 3.80 -8.56 12.37
N GLY A 95 4.17 -7.53 13.12
CA GLY A 95 3.27 -6.83 14.05
C GLY A 95 2.89 -7.64 15.29
N SER A 96 3.47 -8.81 15.53
CA SER A 96 3.10 -9.69 16.65
C SER A 96 4.11 -9.67 17.79
N ALA A 97 3.62 -9.47 19.00
CA ALA A 97 4.42 -9.59 20.21
C ALA A 97 4.99 -11.02 20.40
N ALA A 98 4.30 -12.04 19.88
CA ALA A 98 4.77 -13.43 19.90
C ALA A 98 6.03 -13.66 19.04
N HIS A 99 6.31 -12.79 18.08
CA HIS A 99 7.45 -12.88 17.18
C HIS A 99 8.60 -11.90 17.51
N ARG A 100 8.64 -11.31 18.70
CA ARG A 100 9.69 -10.34 19.10
C ARG A 100 11.13 -10.85 18.95
N ALA A 101 11.32 -12.16 18.99
CA ALA A 101 12.63 -12.80 18.80
C ALA A 101 12.82 -13.48 17.44
N ARG A 102 11.80 -13.38 16.52
CA ARG A 102 11.89 -14.01 15.20
C ARG A 102 12.91 -13.29 14.33
N ARG A 103 14.09 -13.88 14.22
CA ARG A 103 15.15 -13.38 13.34
C ARG A 103 15.00 -14.00 11.95
N ALA A 104 14.95 -13.16 10.91
CA ALA A 104 14.83 -13.62 9.54
C ALA A 104 16.11 -14.35 9.08
N GLU A 105 15.94 -15.53 8.49
CA GLU A 105 17.04 -16.38 7.97
C GLU A 105 17.37 -16.08 6.50
N ARG A 106 16.61 -15.17 5.88
CA ARG A 106 16.73 -14.81 4.46
C ARG A 106 16.29 -13.36 4.24
N THR A 107 16.72 -12.80 3.13
CA THR A 107 16.22 -11.49 2.66
C THR A 107 15.17 -11.70 1.59
N ALA A 108 13.99 -11.10 1.74
CA ALA A 108 12.90 -11.14 0.77
C ALA A 108 13.35 -10.68 -0.62
N THR A 109 12.77 -11.27 -1.67
CA THR A 109 13.14 -10.92 -3.06
C THR A 109 12.95 -9.44 -3.35
N ILE A 110 11.87 -8.83 -2.88
CA ILE A 110 11.65 -7.38 -3.08
C ILE A 110 12.74 -6.54 -2.39
N ALA A 111 13.17 -6.91 -1.19
CA ALA A 111 14.25 -6.20 -0.49
C ALA A 111 15.61 -6.39 -1.21
N ARG A 112 15.90 -7.60 -1.72
CA ARG A 112 17.10 -7.85 -2.54
C ARG A 112 17.10 -7.00 -3.82
N ARG A 113 15.93 -6.83 -4.48
CA ARG A 113 15.80 -5.99 -5.67
C ARG A 113 16.09 -4.53 -5.38
N LEU A 114 15.52 -4.00 -4.29
CA LEU A 114 15.75 -2.61 -3.87
C LEU A 114 17.22 -2.36 -3.52
N ILE A 115 17.81 -3.23 -2.69
CA ILE A 115 19.23 -3.17 -2.31
C ILE A 115 20.14 -3.33 -3.55
N GLY A 116 19.79 -4.25 -4.45
CA GLY A 116 20.52 -4.46 -5.71
C GLY A 116 20.53 -3.27 -6.66
N GLN A 117 19.54 -2.37 -6.54
CA GLN A 117 19.49 -1.09 -7.24
C GLN A 117 20.20 0.04 -6.47
N GLY A 118 20.84 -0.27 -5.35
CA GLY A 118 21.58 0.68 -4.52
C GLY A 118 20.68 1.53 -3.61
N MET A 119 19.41 1.15 -3.41
CA MET A 119 18.55 1.85 -2.46
C MET A 119 18.95 1.58 -1.02
N ILE A 120 18.65 2.53 -0.14
CA ILE A 120 19.05 2.51 1.26
C ILE A 120 17.84 2.22 2.14
N VAL A 121 17.83 1.11 2.86
CA VAL A 121 16.75 0.77 3.78
C VAL A 121 16.90 1.55 5.08
N LEU A 122 15.98 2.48 5.37
CA LEU A 122 16.00 3.28 6.59
C LEU A 122 15.51 2.52 7.83
N GLY A 123 14.63 1.53 7.64
CA GLY A 123 14.07 0.78 8.75
C GLY A 123 12.86 -0.06 8.37
N LYS A 124 12.30 -0.70 9.39
CA LYS A 124 11.06 -1.47 9.33
C LYS A 124 9.93 -0.66 9.92
N THR A 125 8.79 -0.63 9.24
CA THR A 125 7.62 0.14 9.65
C THR A 125 6.57 -0.75 10.31
N HIS A 126 5.83 -0.15 11.22
CA HIS A 126 4.77 -0.79 11.98
C HIS A 126 3.68 -1.40 11.08
N THR A 127 3.05 -2.47 11.56
CA THR A 127 1.96 -3.15 10.86
C THR A 127 0.92 -3.68 11.85
N VAL A 128 -0.33 -3.82 11.41
CA VAL A 128 -1.30 -4.64 12.13
C VAL A 128 -0.77 -6.07 12.23
N GLU A 129 -1.01 -6.72 13.35
CA GLU A 129 -0.54 -8.08 13.63
C GLU A 129 -0.92 -9.04 12.50
N PHE A 130 0.08 -9.71 11.92
CA PHE A 130 -0.02 -10.62 10.76
C PHE A 130 -0.77 -10.02 9.56
N ALA A 131 -0.73 -8.71 9.39
CA ALA A 131 -1.49 -7.97 8.37
C ALA A 131 -3.02 -8.15 8.46
N TYR A 132 -3.57 -8.65 9.58
CA TYR A 132 -4.95 -9.07 9.66
C TYR A 132 -5.87 -8.03 10.31
N GLY A 133 -5.91 -6.83 9.75
CA GLY A 133 -6.80 -5.74 10.12
C GLY A 133 -6.69 -4.55 9.17
N GLY A 134 -7.75 -3.76 9.06
CA GLY A 134 -7.86 -2.63 8.12
C GLY A 134 -7.68 -1.26 8.77
N TRP A 135 -7.84 -1.15 10.09
CA TRP A 135 -7.79 0.12 10.81
C TRP A 135 -6.37 0.60 11.15
N GLY A 136 -5.39 -0.29 11.16
CA GLY A 136 -4.01 0.07 11.51
C GLY A 136 -3.70 -0.10 13.00
N THR A 137 -4.65 -0.56 13.78
CA THR A 137 -4.54 -0.82 15.23
C THR A 137 -3.65 -2.01 15.53
N ASN A 138 -2.95 -1.95 16.67
CA ASN A 138 -2.19 -3.07 17.21
C ASN A 138 -2.23 -3.04 18.74
N GLN A 139 -2.83 -4.09 19.32
CA GLN A 139 -3.11 -4.16 20.77
C GLN A 139 -1.85 -4.22 21.62
N HIS A 140 -0.78 -4.86 21.14
CA HIS A 140 0.42 -5.15 21.96
C HIS A 140 1.63 -4.28 21.63
N LEU A 141 1.69 -3.72 20.41
CA LEU A 141 2.83 -2.93 19.96
C LEU A 141 2.52 -1.43 19.80
N GLY A 142 1.28 -1.04 20.04
CA GLY A 142 0.81 0.33 19.82
C GLY A 142 0.32 0.56 18.40
N THR A 143 -0.36 1.68 18.22
CA THR A 143 -0.96 2.07 16.91
C THR A 143 -0.28 3.34 16.42
N PRO A 144 0.29 3.35 15.20
CA PRO A 144 0.84 4.57 14.62
C PRO A 144 -0.21 5.67 14.55
N TRP A 145 0.20 6.89 14.88
CA TRP A 145 -0.67 8.05 14.88
C TRP A 145 -0.79 8.64 13.48
N ASN A 146 -2.01 8.83 12.98
CA ASN A 146 -2.23 9.48 11.70
C ASN A 146 -1.73 10.93 11.74
N PRO A 147 -0.81 11.35 10.84
CA PRO A 147 -0.18 12.66 10.90
C PRO A 147 -1.10 13.83 10.52
N TRP A 148 -2.30 13.56 9.99
CA TRP A 148 -3.26 14.59 9.59
C TRP A 148 -4.08 15.19 10.74
N ASP A 149 -4.03 14.57 11.93
CA ASP A 149 -4.62 15.14 13.14
C ASP A 149 -3.62 15.00 14.30
N VAL A 150 -3.06 16.12 14.73
CA VAL A 150 -2.03 16.15 15.79
C VAL A 150 -2.63 16.19 17.20
N GLU A 151 -3.94 16.42 17.30
CA GLU A 151 -4.65 16.54 18.58
C GLU A 151 -5.40 15.26 18.93
N THR A 152 -6.14 14.73 17.96
CA THR A 152 -6.94 13.51 18.15
C THR A 152 -6.23 12.31 17.52
N PRO A 153 -5.95 11.23 18.29
CA PRO A 153 -5.42 9.99 17.72
C PRO A 153 -6.42 9.39 16.73
N ARG A 154 -6.07 9.39 15.45
CA ARG A 154 -6.89 8.80 14.38
C ARG A 154 -6.26 7.57 13.78
N THR A 155 -7.10 6.70 13.22
CA THR A 155 -6.65 5.54 12.48
C THR A 155 -5.74 5.95 11.30
N PRO A 156 -4.56 5.33 11.15
CA PRO A 156 -3.72 5.52 9.96
C PRO A 156 -4.15 4.65 8.79
N GLY A 157 -5.12 3.75 9.02
CA GLY A 157 -5.40 2.65 8.08
C GLY A 157 -4.37 1.54 8.16
N GLY A 158 -4.79 0.35 7.76
CA GLY A 158 -3.99 -0.87 7.87
C GLY A 158 -4.17 -1.82 6.69
N SER A 159 -3.33 -2.81 6.70
CA SER A 159 -2.36 -3.18 7.74
C SER A 159 -0.99 -2.51 7.61
N SER A 160 -0.66 -1.82 6.51
CA SER A 160 0.64 -1.13 6.33
C SER A 160 0.63 0.24 7.04
N SER A 161 0.23 0.25 8.32
CA SER A 161 -0.04 1.45 9.12
C SER A 161 1.18 2.37 9.26
N GLY A 162 2.30 1.84 9.72
CA GLY A 162 3.54 2.61 9.88
C GLY A 162 4.13 3.08 8.56
N THR A 163 3.99 2.29 7.47
CA THR A 163 4.43 2.73 6.13
C THR A 163 3.63 3.96 5.68
N GLY A 164 2.30 3.92 5.84
CA GLY A 164 1.43 5.07 5.53
C GLY A 164 1.82 6.31 6.31
N VAL A 165 2.00 6.18 7.63
CA VAL A 165 2.39 7.30 8.51
C VAL A 165 3.78 7.83 8.17
N ALA A 166 4.79 6.96 8.00
CA ALA A 166 6.16 7.38 7.72
C ALA A 166 6.27 8.16 6.40
N VAL A 167 5.58 7.72 5.33
CA VAL A 167 5.60 8.38 4.02
C VAL A 167 4.80 9.69 4.06
N ALA A 168 3.63 9.72 4.70
CA ALA A 168 2.81 10.92 4.82
C ALA A 168 3.49 12.00 5.66
N ALA A 169 4.13 11.62 6.78
CA ALA A 169 4.89 12.52 7.64
C ALA A 169 6.28 12.90 7.08
N ARG A 170 6.64 12.39 5.88
CA ARG A 170 7.92 12.66 5.21
C ARG A 170 9.14 12.16 5.99
N MET A 171 8.97 11.11 6.78
CA MET A 171 10.05 10.38 7.44
C MET A 171 10.76 9.42 6.45
N ALA A 172 10.12 9.16 5.33
CA ALA A 172 10.67 8.45 4.18
C ALA A 172 10.01 8.98 2.88
N PRO A 173 10.70 8.94 1.73
CA PRO A 173 10.12 9.39 0.46
C PRO A 173 9.01 8.45 -0.04
N TRP A 174 9.16 7.16 0.22
CA TRP A 174 8.26 6.08 -0.14
C TRP A 174 8.48 4.84 0.72
N GLY A 175 7.63 3.83 0.56
CA GLY A 175 7.79 2.55 1.26
C GLY A 175 7.05 1.40 0.62
N ILE A 176 7.38 0.18 1.04
CA ILE A 176 6.69 -1.04 0.61
C ILE A 176 5.73 -1.51 1.69
N GLY A 177 4.48 -1.71 1.28
CA GLY A 177 3.43 -2.38 2.04
C GLY A 177 3.02 -3.72 1.43
N THR A 178 1.96 -4.33 1.97
CA THR A 178 1.28 -5.51 1.42
C THR A 178 -0.22 -5.29 1.42
N ASP A 179 -0.95 -5.90 0.49
CA ASP A 179 -2.39 -5.75 0.33
C ASP A 179 -3.06 -7.11 0.13
N THR A 180 -3.88 -7.53 1.08
CA THR A 180 -4.68 -8.76 1.07
C THR A 180 -6.19 -8.46 0.97
N GLY A 181 -6.58 -7.28 1.42
CA GLY A 181 -7.97 -6.83 1.41
C GLY A 181 -8.11 -5.30 1.36
N GLY A 182 -6.99 -4.58 1.08
CA GLY A 182 -6.91 -3.13 1.08
C GLY A 182 -5.67 -2.57 1.76
N SER A 183 -4.75 -3.42 2.23
CA SER A 183 -3.72 -3.02 3.18
C SER A 183 -2.55 -2.17 2.61
N VAL A 184 -2.53 -1.83 1.34
CA VAL A 184 -1.78 -0.73 0.72
C VAL A 184 -2.70 0.47 0.55
N ARG A 185 -3.91 0.26 0.05
CA ARG A 185 -4.86 1.29 -0.33
C ARG A 185 -5.51 1.99 0.87
N LEU A 186 -5.88 1.27 1.93
CA LEU A 186 -6.47 1.85 3.15
C LEU A 186 -5.52 2.83 3.85
N PRO A 187 -4.24 2.48 4.15
CA PRO A 187 -3.32 3.45 4.72
C PRO A 187 -3.01 4.60 3.74
N SER A 188 -3.01 4.35 2.42
CA SER A 188 -2.87 5.43 1.44
C SER A 188 -4.06 6.40 1.49
N ALA A 189 -5.29 5.88 1.59
CA ALA A 189 -6.50 6.69 1.70
C ALA A 189 -6.51 7.55 2.98
N PHE A 190 -6.28 6.95 4.13
CA PHE A 190 -6.35 7.67 5.41
C PHE A 190 -5.16 8.59 5.67
N CYS A 191 -4.02 8.34 5.02
CA CYS A 191 -2.82 9.17 5.16
C CYS A 191 -2.56 10.13 3.96
N GLY A 192 -3.49 10.20 2.97
CA GLY A 192 -3.37 11.13 1.83
C GLY A 192 -2.22 10.78 0.88
N LEU A 193 -2.04 9.50 0.57
CA LEU A 193 -0.98 8.97 -0.26
C LEU A 193 -1.49 8.31 -1.54
N THR A 194 -0.59 8.06 -2.46
CA THR A 194 -0.75 7.18 -3.61
C THR A 194 -0.29 5.78 -3.25
N GLY A 195 -1.18 4.78 -3.37
CA GLY A 195 -0.87 3.38 -3.10
C GLY A 195 -1.33 2.45 -4.19
N LEU A 196 -0.41 1.67 -4.75
CA LEU A 196 -0.71 0.70 -5.81
C LEU A 196 -0.80 -0.71 -5.26
N LYS A 197 -2.01 -1.26 -5.27
CA LYS A 197 -2.22 -2.70 -5.15
C LYS A 197 -1.99 -3.33 -6.52
N VAL A 198 -0.97 -4.18 -6.63
CA VAL A 198 -0.69 -4.92 -7.87
C VAL A 198 -1.53 -6.21 -7.96
N THR A 199 -1.61 -6.78 -9.15
CA THR A 199 -2.14 -8.13 -9.37
C THR A 199 -1.29 -9.17 -8.64
N VAL A 200 -1.90 -10.21 -8.08
CA VAL A 200 -1.17 -11.32 -7.45
C VAL A 200 -0.17 -11.92 -8.45
N GLY A 201 1.06 -12.14 -8.00
CA GLY A 201 2.16 -12.67 -8.81
C GLY A 201 2.94 -11.61 -9.62
N ARG A 202 2.45 -10.34 -9.73
CA ARG A 202 3.23 -9.24 -10.34
C ARG A 202 4.52 -8.95 -9.59
N VAL A 203 4.45 -9.06 -8.27
CA VAL A 203 5.56 -8.85 -7.35
C VAL A 203 5.68 -10.08 -6.46
N SER A 204 6.90 -10.57 -6.28
CA SER A 204 7.18 -11.75 -5.46
C SER A 204 6.80 -11.54 -4.00
N THR A 205 6.16 -12.55 -3.41
CA THR A 205 5.87 -12.64 -1.98
C THR A 205 6.92 -13.47 -1.21
N TRP A 206 7.94 -14.00 -1.90
CA TRP A 206 8.96 -14.80 -1.26
C TRP A 206 9.76 -13.99 -0.21
N GLY A 207 9.80 -14.51 1.02
CA GLY A 207 10.42 -13.84 2.17
C GLY A 207 9.53 -12.78 2.82
N ILE A 208 8.22 -12.83 2.57
CA ILE A 208 7.22 -12.01 3.27
C ILE A 208 6.40 -12.91 4.18
N VAL A 209 6.15 -12.47 5.43
CA VAL A 209 5.26 -13.19 6.36
C VAL A 209 3.85 -13.17 5.77
N PRO A 210 3.27 -14.35 5.45
CA PRO A 210 2.00 -14.39 4.72
C PRO A 210 0.80 -14.20 5.64
N LEU A 211 -0.27 -13.60 5.10
CA LEU A 211 -1.63 -13.67 5.63
C LEU A 211 -2.47 -14.63 4.80
N SER A 212 -2.44 -14.49 3.48
CA SER A 212 -3.19 -15.31 2.53
C SER A 212 -2.39 -15.50 1.24
N THR A 213 -1.94 -16.70 0.98
CA THR A 213 -1.14 -17.01 -0.22
C THR A 213 -1.91 -16.80 -1.52
N THR A 214 -3.24 -16.85 -1.45
CA THR A 214 -4.14 -16.62 -2.60
C THR A 214 -4.34 -15.14 -2.91
N LEU A 215 -4.24 -14.24 -1.90
CA LEU A 215 -4.68 -12.84 -2.03
C LEU A 215 -3.58 -11.81 -1.76
N ASP A 216 -2.47 -12.20 -1.15
CA ASP A 216 -1.39 -11.27 -0.78
C ASP A 216 -0.70 -10.69 -2.01
N SER A 217 -0.50 -9.38 -2.01
CA SER A 217 0.29 -8.68 -3.03
C SER A 217 1.09 -7.55 -2.37
N PRO A 218 2.44 -7.51 -2.51
CA PRO A 218 3.22 -6.37 -2.08
C PRO A 218 3.04 -5.19 -3.04
N GLY A 219 3.08 -3.96 -2.51
CA GLY A 219 2.92 -2.78 -3.36
C GLY A 219 3.49 -1.51 -2.74
N PRO A 220 3.74 -0.48 -3.58
CA PRO A 220 4.27 0.80 -3.16
C PRO A 220 3.23 1.67 -2.46
N LEU A 221 3.70 2.42 -1.44
CA LEU A 221 3.06 3.61 -0.90
C LEU A 221 4.00 4.79 -1.15
N ALA A 222 3.52 5.82 -1.84
CA ALA A 222 4.29 6.99 -2.24
C ALA A 222 3.43 8.26 -2.16
N ARG A 223 4.02 9.44 -2.36
CA ARG A 223 3.27 10.68 -2.41
C ARG A 223 2.71 10.99 -3.81
N THR A 224 3.38 10.50 -4.85
CA THR A 224 3.00 10.74 -6.24
C THR A 224 2.79 9.45 -7.00
N VAL A 225 2.05 9.51 -8.10
CA VAL A 225 1.88 8.38 -9.02
C VAL A 225 3.20 8.04 -9.71
N GLU A 226 4.03 9.05 -10.02
CA GLU A 226 5.35 8.85 -10.59
C GLU A 226 6.26 8.04 -9.66
N ASP A 227 6.32 8.42 -8.38
CA ASP A 227 7.07 7.65 -7.38
C ASP A 227 6.53 6.22 -7.21
N ALA A 228 5.19 6.05 -7.21
CA ALA A 228 4.58 4.72 -7.14
C ALA A 228 4.95 3.85 -8.35
N ALA A 229 5.00 4.43 -9.56
CA ALA A 229 5.42 3.75 -10.77
C ALA A 229 6.90 3.32 -10.73
N LEU A 230 7.79 4.22 -10.27
CA LEU A 230 9.22 3.92 -10.09
C LEU A 230 9.45 2.77 -9.11
N LEU A 231 8.79 2.83 -7.96
CA LEU A 231 8.96 1.81 -6.93
C LEU A 231 8.32 0.48 -7.34
N TYR A 232 7.18 0.52 -8.05
CA TYR A 232 6.56 -0.67 -8.65
C TYR A 232 7.50 -1.35 -9.66
N GLU A 233 8.09 -0.60 -10.58
CA GLU A 233 9.04 -1.13 -11.56
C GLU A 233 10.24 -1.78 -10.86
N ALA A 234 10.75 -1.13 -9.80
CA ALA A 234 11.91 -1.62 -9.04
C ALA A 234 11.68 -2.98 -8.36
N ILE A 235 10.44 -3.31 -7.97
CA ILE A 235 10.11 -4.55 -7.23
C ILE A 235 9.43 -5.61 -8.10
N SER A 236 8.90 -5.27 -9.28
CA SER A 236 8.11 -6.16 -10.14
C SER A 236 8.98 -7.17 -10.91
N GLY A 237 8.34 -8.20 -11.46
CA GLY A 237 8.95 -9.16 -12.36
C GLY A 237 9.08 -10.57 -11.80
N PRO A 238 9.50 -11.55 -12.63
CA PRO A 238 9.53 -12.96 -12.27
C PRO A 238 10.58 -13.27 -11.19
N ASP A 239 10.25 -14.24 -10.32
CA ASP A 239 11.13 -14.73 -9.26
C ASP A 239 11.10 -16.27 -9.27
N PRO A 240 12.26 -16.95 -9.48
CA PRO A 240 12.30 -18.41 -9.46
C PRO A 240 11.95 -19.01 -8.07
N LEU A 241 12.00 -18.20 -7.01
CA LEU A 241 11.67 -18.61 -5.64
C LEU A 241 10.18 -18.46 -5.30
N ASP A 242 9.42 -17.74 -6.16
CA ASP A 242 7.97 -17.57 -6.01
C ASP A 242 7.22 -18.08 -7.25
N PRO A 243 6.62 -19.27 -7.17
CA PRO A 243 5.88 -19.87 -8.30
C PRO A 243 4.72 -19.00 -8.80
N SER A 244 4.16 -18.11 -7.99
CA SER A 244 3.05 -17.23 -8.38
C SER A 244 3.45 -16.22 -9.46
N THR A 245 4.75 -15.94 -9.59
CA THR A 245 5.29 -14.99 -10.58
C THR A 245 5.60 -15.63 -11.94
N ARG A 246 5.42 -16.96 -12.06
CA ARG A 246 5.81 -17.71 -13.28
C ARG A 246 4.95 -17.33 -14.47
N GLY A 247 5.59 -17.02 -15.59
CA GLY A 247 4.92 -16.71 -16.87
C GLY A 247 4.32 -15.31 -16.95
N ILE A 248 4.44 -14.51 -15.89
CA ILE A 248 3.97 -13.13 -15.90
C ILE A 248 4.98 -12.27 -16.67
N GLN A 249 4.48 -11.59 -17.69
CA GLN A 249 5.33 -10.71 -18.50
C GLN A 249 5.66 -9.42 -17.73
N PRO A 250 6.86 -8.85 -17.89
CA PRO A 250 7.18 -7.54 -17.34
C PRO A 250 6.19 -6.47 -17.82
N ASP A 251 5.91 -5.52 -16.95
CA ASP A 251 5.13 -4.33 -17.27
C ASP A 251 6.07 -3.16 -17.63
N ALA A 252 5.57 -2.20 -18.37
CA ALA A 252 6.31 -1.01 -18.80
C ALA A 252 5.45 0.26 -18.56
N PRO A 253 5.20 0.63 -17.29
CA PRO A 253 4.28 1.71 -16.95
C PRO A 253 4.68 3.05 -17.60
N TRP A 254 5.96 3.31 -17.74
CA TRP A 254 6.50 4.54 -18.36
C TRP A 254 6.07 4.74 -19.81
N ALA A 255 5.86 3.67 -20.56
CA ALA A 255 5.45 3.76 -21.96
C ALA A 255 4.09 4.45 -22.15
N THR A 256 3.26 4.46 -21.11
CA THR A 256 1.89 4.97 -21.15
C THR A 256 1.58 6.03 -20.12
N LEU A 257 2.43 6.24 -19.11
CA LEU A 257 2.17 7.07 -17.94
C LEU A 257 1.64 8.47 -18.29
N ASP A 258 2.21 9.09 -19.30
CA ASP A 258 1.92 10.47 -19.72
C ASP A 258 0.90 10.60 -20.88
N ARG A 259 0.26 9.50 -21.31
CA ARG A 259 -0.69 9.51 -22.43
C ARG A 259 -2.03 10.20 -22.13
N GLY A 260 -2.29 10.55 -20.85
CA GLY A 260 -3.58 11.13 -20.45
C GLY A 260 -4.74 10.15 -20.59
N VAL A 261 -5.96 10.65 -20.38
CA VAL A 261 -7.20 9.83 -20.32
C VAL A 261 -8.16 10.03 -21.47
N ARG A 262 -7.81 10.86 -22.47
CA ARG A 262 -8.69 11.12 -23.62
C ARG A 262 -9.09 9.83 -24.32
N GLY A 263 -10.41 9.62 -24.45
CA GLY A 263 -11.01 8.47 -25.12
C GLY A 263 -11.04 7.19 -24.27
N LEU A 264 -10.56 7.21 -23.03
CA LEU A 264 -10.77 6.11 -22.10
C LEU A 264 -12.21 6.09 -21.60
N ARG A 265 -12.75 4.90 -21.38
CA ARG A 265 -14.08 4.66 -20.82
C ARG A 265 -13.93 4.25 -19.36
N LEU A 266 -14.34 5.13 -18.45
CA LEU A 266 -14.20 4.96 -17.01
C LEU A 266 -15.56 4.69 -16.38
N GLY A 267 -15.71 3.51 -15.79
CA GLY A 267 -16.93 3.08 -15.13
C GLY A 267 -17.17 3.85 -13.83
N ARG A 268 -18.35 4.43 -13.66
CA ARG A 268 -18.81 5.02 -12.41
C ARG A 268 -19.28 3.92 -11.46
N MET A 269 -18.99 4.04 -10.18
CA MET A 269 -19.52 3.17 -9.12
C MET A 269 -21.05 3.09 -9.20
N PRO A 270 -21.67 1.89 -9.17
CA PRO A 270 -23.12 1.74 -9.20
C PRO A 270 -23.83 2.57 -8.12
N ALA A 271 -24.94 3.19 -8.47
CA ALA A 271 -25.70 4.07 -7.57
C ALA A 271 -26.07 3.38 -6.24
N ALA A 272 -26.41 2.08 -6.29
CA ALA A 272 -26.72 1.29 -5.10
C ALA A 272 -25.53 1.13 -4.11
N GLU A 273 -24.29 1.32 -4.56
CA GLU A 273 -23.09 1.25 -3.71
C GLU A 273 -22.77 2.59 -3.03
N ARG A 274 -23.52 3.65 -3.29
CA ARG A 274 -23.36 4.96 -2.63
C ARG A 274 -23.97 5.00 -1.23
N GLU A 275 -24.86 4.07 -0.93
CA GLU A 275 -25.50 3.96 0.39
C GLU A 275 -24.46 3.72 1.50
N GLY A 276 -24.55 4.48 2.60
CA GLY A 276 -23.65 4.38 3.74
C GLY A 276 -22.28 5.07 3.55
N VAL A 277 -22.03 5.68 2.39
CA VAL A 277 -20.80 6.46 2.16
C VAL A 277 -20.99 7.89 2.65
N ALA A 278 -19.99 8.44 3.34
CA ALA A 278 -20.02 9.81 3.83
C ALA A 278 -20.21 10.84 2.70
N ALA A 279 -20.96 11.89 2.99
CA ALA A 279 -21.36 12.88 1.97
C ALA A 279 -20.16 13.63 1.36
N ASP A 280 -19.14 13.94 2.17
CA ASP A 280 -17.91 14.58 1.70
C ASP A 280 -17.07 13.64 0.81
N MET A 281 -17.03 12.34 1.11
CA MET A 281 -16.42 11.33 0.27
C MET A 281 -17.11 11.22 -1.08
N LEU A 282 -18.44 11.21 -1.11
CA LEU A 282 -19.20 11.19 -2.37
C LEU A 282 -19.01 12.47 -3.19
N ALA A 283 -18.95 13.63 -2.52
CA ALA A 283 -18.72 14.90 -3.20
C ALA A 283 -17.31 14.96 -3.84
N ALA A 284 -16.28 14.50 -3.14
CA ALA A 284 -14.92 14.42 -3.67
C ALA A 284 -14.85 13.43 -4.86
N TYR A 285 -15.46 12.26 -4.69
CA TYR A 285 -15.56 11.26 -5.75
C TYR A 285 -16.24 11.81 -7.02
N ASP A 286 -17.40 12.47 -6.89
CA ASP A 286 -18.10 13.03 -8.04
C ASP A 286 -17.27 14.14 -8.71
N ALA A 287 -16.61 15.00 -7.95
CA ALA A 287 -15.69 16.00 -8.47
C ALA A 287 -14.47 15.37 -9.20
N ALA A 288 -13.96 14.24 -8.72
CA ALA A 288 -12.88 13.52 -9.40
C ALA A 288 -13.32 12.96 -10.75
N LEU A 289 -14.56 12.47 -10.87
CA LEU A 289 -15.14 12.06 -12.15
C LEU A 289 -15.21 13.23 -13.13
N ASP A 290 -15.66 14.41 -12.67
CA ASP A 290 -15.75 15.62 -13.49
C ASP A 290 -14.37 16.07 -13.99
N VAL A 291 -13.32 15.99 -13.16
CA VAL A 291 -11.92 16.29 -13.56
C VAL A 291 -11.48 15.36 -14.69
N LEU A 292 -11.71 14.05 -14.58
CA LEU A 292 -11.32 13.08 -15.59
C LEU A 292 -12.14 13.24 -16.88
N ALA A 293 -13.46 13.53 -16.78
CA ALA A 293 -14.31 13.84 -17.92
C ALA A 293 -13.84 15.11 -18.64
N GLY A 294 -13.45 16.17 -17.89
CA GLY A 294 -12.88 17.40 -18.43
C GLY A 294 -11.59 17.20 -19.22
N GLN A 295 -10.84 16.13 -18.93
CA GLN A 295 -9.64 15.72 -19.68
C GLN A 295 -9.95 14.83 -20.91
N GLY A 296 -11.24 14.54 -21.16
CA GLY A 296 -11.73 13.80 -22.33
C GLY A 296 -11.93 12.31 -22.11
N ALA A 297 -12.00 11.83 -20.86
CA ALA A 297 -12.50 10.49 -20.56
C ALA A 297 -14.03 10.45 -20.70
N GLU A 298 -14.57 9.31 -21.11
CA GLU A 298 -16.00 9.02 -21.09
C GLU A 298 -16.36 8.36 -19.76
N ILE A 299 -17.22 9.02 -18.94
CA ILE A 299 -17.72 8.43 -17.70
C ILE A 299 -18.98 7.62 -18.02
N VAL A 300 -18.95 6.32 -17.73
CA VAL A 300 -20.02 5.37 -18.08
C VAL A 300 -20.62 4.76 -16.83
N ASP A 301 -21.95 4.66 -16.77
CA ASP A 301 -22.63 3.91 -15.71
C ASP A 301 -22.43 2.42 -15.94
N VAL A 302 -22.02 1.69 -14.90
CA VAL A 302 -21.81 0.25 -14.95
C VAL A 302 -22.75 -0.48 -14.00
N ALA A 303 -23.19 -1.67 -14.42
CA ALA A 303 -23.95 -2.58 -13.58
C ALA A 303 -23.04 -3.76 -13.19
N LEU A 304 -22.79 -3.94 -11.91
CA LEU A 304 -22.00 -5.06 -11.41
C LEU A 304 -22.91 -6.26 -11.10
N PRO A 305 -22.45 -7.50 -11.33
CA PRO A 305 -23.24 -8.73 -11.11
C PRO A 305 -23.30 -9.12 -9.62
N PHE A 306 -22.76 -8.33 -8.72
CA PHE A 306 -22.70 -8.53 -7.26
C PHE A 306 -22.57 -7.18 -6.55
N ARG A 307 -22.83 -7.18 -5.23
CA ARG A 307 -22.56 -6.05 -4.34
C ARG A 307 -21.12 -6.16 -3.82
N PHE A 308 -20.48 -5.03 -3.51
CA PHE A 308 -19.15 -5.06 -2.88
C PHE A 308 -19.17 -5.76 -1.51
N SER A 309 -20.30 -5.69 -0.78
CA SER A 309 -20.51 -6.44 0.46
C SER A 309 -20.43 -7.96 0.30
N ASP A 310 -20.82 -8.49 -0.87
CA ASP A 310 -20.72 -9.92 -1.15
C ASP A 310 -19.25 -10.38 -1.17
N CYS A 311 -18.34 -9.51 -1.64
CA CYS A 311 -16.91 -9.78 -1.61
C CYS A 311 -16.34 -9.75 -0.19
N VAL A 312 -16.86 -8.88 0.68
CA VAL A 312 -16.49 -8.85 2.11
C VAL A 312 -16.93 -10.14 2.80
N ALA A 313 -18.14 -10.62 2.49
CA ALA A 313 -18.69 -11.86 3.05
C ALA A 313 -17.88 -13.11 2.65
N MET A 314 -17.10 -13.07 1.57
CA MET A 314 -16.22 -14.18 1.14
C MET A 314 -14.89 -14.25 1.93
N SER A 315 -14.91 -13.96 3.22
CA SER A 315 -13.72 -13.97 4.10
C SER A 315 -13.16 -15.38 4.36
N GLY A 316 -13.89 -16.45 4.02
CA GLY A 316 -13.48 -17.83 4.25
C GLY A 316 -12.12 -18.19 3.67
N ILE A 317 -11.71 -17.63 2.51
CA ILE A 317 -10.36 -17.84 1.95
C ILE A 317 -9.31 -17.29 2.92
N THR A 318 -9.41 -16.03 3.30
CA THR A 318 -8.42 -15.38 4.18
C THR A 318 -8.39 -16.06 5.55
N ASN A 319 -9.56 -16.39 6.11
CA ASN A 319 -9.63 -17.02 7.44
C ASN A 319 -8.95 -18.40 7.43
N ALA A 320 -9.25 -19.26 6.43
CA ALA A 320 -8.66 -20.58 6.32
C ALA A 320 -7.14 -20.52 6.13
N GLU A 321 -6.67 -19.63 5.27
CA GLU A 321 -5.24 -19.48 4.98
C GLU A 321 -4.49 -18.85 6.16
N ALA A 322 -5.09 -17.86 6.86
CA ALA A 322 -4.53 -17.31 8.09
C ALA A 322 -4.42 -18.34 9.21
N TYR A 323 -5.42 -19.23 9.34
CA TYR A 323 -5.37 -20.33 10.29
C TYR A 323 -4.33 -21.39 9.89
N PHE A 324 -4.19 -21.71 8.62
CA PHE A 324 -3.13 -22.59 8.14
C PHE A 324 -1.73 -22.07 8.53
N VAL A 325 -1.51 -20.76 8.46
CA VAL A 325 -0.21 -20.15 8.78
C VAL A 325 0.00 -19.98 10.28
N ASN A 326 -1.00 -19.46 11.00
CA ASN A 326 -0.87 -19.00 12.38
C ASN A 326 -1.78 -19.73 13.37
N GLY A 327 -2.46 -20.82 12.97
CA GLY A 327 -3.44 -21.52 13.79
C GLY A 327 -2.86 -22.05 15.09
N ALA A 328 -1.73 -22.74 15.03
CA ALA A 328 -1.06 -23.26 16.22
C ALA A 328 -0.72 -22.16 17.24
N LEU A 329 -0.30 -21.00 16.76
CA LEU A 329 -0.02 -19.84 17.61
C LEU A 329 -1.31 -19.24 18.18
N ALA A 330 -2.40 -19.20 17.42
CA ALA A 330 -3.68 -18.67 17.85
C ALA A 330 -4.39 -19.60 18.88
N GLU A 331 -4.15 -20.90 18.80
CA GLU A 331 -4.66 -21.89 19.74
C GLU A 331 -3.89 -21.91 21.08
N ASP A 332 -2.65 -21.41 21.10
CA ASP A 332 -1.90 -21.28 22.34
C ASP A 332 -2.43 -20.08 23.15
N PRO A 333 -3.05 -20.33 24.34
CA PRO A 333 -3.56 -19.25 25.17
C PRO A 333 -2.44 -18.38 25.81
N ALA A 334 -1.20 -18.90 25.84
CA ALA A 334 -0.06 -18.15 26.37
C ALA A 334 0.56 -17.20 25.32
N ALA A 335 0.27 -17.40 24.02
CA ALA A 335 0.77 -16.53 22.98
C ALA A 335 0.15 -15.14 23.10
N GLN A 336 0.99 -14.10 23.03
CA GLN A 336 0.55 -12.71 23.10
C GLN A 336 0.03 -12.25 21.72
N LEU A 337 -1.20 -12.61 21.40
CA LEU A 337 -1.92 -12.15 20.22
C LEU A 337 -3.03 -11.17 20.59
N GLY A 338 -3.25 -10.18 19.73
CA GLY A 338 -4.40 -9.27 19.86
C GLY A 338 -5.73 -10.03 19.73
N ASP A 339 -6.71 -9.68 20.57
CA ASP A 339 -7.99 -10.42 20.68
C ASP A 339 -8.72 -10.51 19.33
N ALA A 340 -8.81 -9.40 18.60
CA ALA A 340 -9.49 -9.37 17.31
C ALA A 340 -8.76 -10.22 16.25
N VAL A 341 -7.43 -10.22 16.24
CA VAL A 341 -6.62 -11.00 15.31
C VAL A 341 -6.70 -12.48 15.64
N ARG A 342 -6.59 -12.85 16.91
CA ARG A 342 -6.78 -14.23 17.40
C ARG A 342 -8.15 -14.76 16.97
N ALA A 343 -9.23 -14.00 17.20
CA ALA A 343 -10.58 -14.40 16.82
C ALA A 343 -10.73 -14.64 15.33
N ARG A 344 -10.14 -13.77 14.47
CA ARG A 344 -10.16 -13.91 13.01
C ARG A 344 -9.38 -15.15 12.55
N ILE A 345 -8.21 -15.42 13.13
CA ILE A 345 -7.43 -16.62 12.81
C ILE A 345 -8.21 -17.89 13.21
N LEU A 346 -8.72 -17.95 14.45
CA LEU A 346 -9.49 -19.10 14.93
C LEU A 346 -10.80 -19.33 14.16
N ALA A 347 -11.38 -18.30 13.55
CA ALA A 347 -12.52 -18.47 12.64
C ALA A 347 -12.18 -19.37 11.45
N GLY A 348 -10.91 -19.41 11.02
CA GLY A 348 -10.42 -20.30 9.96
C GLY A 348 -10.47 -21.79 10.30
N ALA A 349 -10.35 -22.17 11.58
CA ALA A 349 -10.49 -23.54 12.04
C ALA A 349 -11.87 -24.15 11.73
N LYS A 350 -12.87 -23.29 11.55
CA LYS A 350 -14.27 -23.71 11.26
C LYS A 350 -14.54 -23.85 9.77
N VAL A 351 -13.64 -23.39 8.90
CA VAL A 351 -13.81 -23.46 7.45
C VAL A 351 -13.45 -24.86 6.96
N SER A 352 -14.44 -25.61 6.50
CA SER A 352 -14.21 -26.94 5.94
C SER A 352 -13.53 -26.87 4.57
N ALA A 353 -12.87 -27.96 4.15
CA ALA A 353 -12.32 -28.06 2.79
C ALA A 353 -13.39 -27.85 1.71
N GLN A 354 -14.62 -28.32 1.94
CA GLN A 354 -15.75 -28.13 1.02
C GLN A 354 -16.13 -26.65 0.90
N GLU A 355 -16.19 -25.92 2.02
CA GLU A 355 -16.46 -24.47 2.04
C GLU A 355 -15.36 -23.67 1.35
N TYR A 356 -14.09 -23.98 1.66
CA TYR A 356 -12.93 -23.33 1.06
C TYR A 356 -12.94 -23.51 -0.47
N LEU A 357 -13.04 -24.74 -0.95
CA LEU A 357 -13.11 -25.06 -2.38
C LEU A 357 -14.35 -24.44 -3.04
N GLY A 358 -15.51 -24.49 -2.39
CA GLY A 358 -16.74 -23.85 -2.87
C GLY A 358 -16.58 -22.33 -3.00
N THR A 359 -15.84 -21.70 -2.09
CA THR A 359 -15.54 -20.25 -2.16
C THR A 359 -14.58 -19.94 -3.30
N LEU A 360 -13.55 -20.77 -3.55
CA LEU A 360 -12.67 -20.62 -4.71
C LEU A 360 -13.43 -20.78 -6.04
N HIS A 361 -14.37 -21.72 -6.13
CA HIS A 361 -15.22 -21.87 -7.31
C HIS A 361 -16.12 -20.63 -7.54
N ARG A 362 -16.77 -20.12 -6.48
CA ARG A 362 -17.56 -18.87 -6.58
C ARG A 362 -16.68 -17.69 -7.01
N ARG A 363 -15.48 -17.57 -6.43
CA ARG A 363 -14.50 -16.56 -6.83
C ARG A 363 -14.18 -16.62 -8.33
N ALA A 364 -13.93 -17.83 -8.87
CA ALA A 364 -13.65 -18.00 -10.29
C ALA A 364 -14.84 -17.56 -11.18
N ALA A 365 -16.07 -17.91 -10.81
CA ALA A 365 -17.26 -17.46 -11.51
C ALA A 365 -17.45 -15.93 -11.42
N MET A 366 -17.24 -15.32 -10.25
CA MET A 366 -17.33 -13.88 -10.07
C MET A 366 -16.30 -13.13 -10.94
N LYS A 367 -15.08 -13.63 -11.10
CA LYS A 367 -14.07 -13.04 -11.98
C LYS A 367 -14.55 -12.98 -13.44
N LEU A 368 -15.16 -14.06 -13.94
CA LEU A 368 -15.71 -14.11 -15.29
C LEU A 368 -16.90 -13.14 -15.47
N HIS A 369 -17.83 -13.11 -14.50
CA HIS A 369 -18.97 -12.20 -14.55
C HIS A 369 -18.54 -10.72 -14.46
N TYR A 370 -17.55 -10.40 -13.61
CA TYR A 370 -16.99 -9.05 -13.51
C TYR A 370 -16.32 -8.64 -14.84
N ALA A 371 -15.51 -9.51 -15.42
CA ALA A 371 -14.84 -9.23 -16.69
C ALA A 371 -15.86 -8.97 -17.82
N ALA A 372 -16.96 -9.75 -17.87
CA ALA A 372 -18.02 -9.55 -18.84
C ALA A 372 -18.79 -8.23 -18.59
N ALA A 373 -19.06 -7.88 -17.33
CA ALA A 373 -19.77 -6.64 -16.98
C ALA A 373 -18.94 -5.38 -17.29
N LEU A 374 -17.62 -5.48 -17.29
CA LEU A 374 -16.71 -4.37 -17.62
C LEU A 374 -16.05 -4.52 -19.01
N ASP A 375 -16.67 -5.25 -19.92
CA ASP A 375 -16.17 -5.32 -21.28
C ASP A 375 -16.21 -3.95 -21.97
N GLY A 376 -15.09 -3.56 -22.57
CA GLY A 376 -14.93 -2.22 -23.16
C GLY A 376 -14.81 -1.07 -22.16
N ILE A 377 -14.65 -1.33 -20.85
CA ILE A 377 -14.38 -0.35 -19.80
C ILE A 377 -12.90 -0.47 -19.39
N ASP A 378 -12.17 0.66 -19.34
CA ASP A 378 -10.75 0.69 -19.03
C ASP A 378 -10.46 0.60 -17.53
N ALA A 379 -11.31 1.23 -16.71
CA ALA A 379 -11.23 1.17 -15.25
C ALA A 379 -12.59 1.37 -14.60
N LEU A 380 -12.78 0.79 -13.40
CA LEU A 380 -13.88 1.14 -12.51
C LEU A 380 -13.36 2.14 -11.46
N LEU A 381 -14.07 3.24 -11.27
CA LEU A 381 -13.76 4.27 -10.28
C LEU A 381 -14.67 4.10 -9.06
N THR A 382 -14.10 4.15 -7.86
CA THR A 382 -14.84 4.14 -6.58
C THR A 382 -14.14 5.06 -5.58
N PRO A 383 -14.78 5.49 -4.49
CA PRO A 383 -14.04 5.87 -3.30
C PRO A 383 -13.15 4.72 -2.82
N THR A 384 -12.05 5.01 -2.13
CA THR A 384 -11.21 3.95 -1.53
C THR A 384 -11.83 3.42 -0.24
N THR A 385 -12.45 4.30 0.55
CA THR A 385 -13.10 4.01 1.83
C THR A 385 -14.49 4.65 1.89
N GLU A 386 -15.30 4.25 2.86
CA GLU A 386 -16.65 4.80 3.08
C GLU A 386 -16.63 6.15 3.81
N CYS A 387 -15.53 6.42 4.53
CA CYS A 387 -15.35 7.64 5.34
C CYS A 387 -13.87 8.02 5.43
N ALA A 388 -13.58 9.22 5.88
CA ALA A 388 -12.24 9.66 6.29
C ALA A 388 -11.78 8.93 7.58
N ALA A 389 -10.53 9.15 8.00
CA ALA A 389 -9.94 8.55 9.19
C ALA A 389 -10.76 8.85 10.46
N VAL A 390 -11.28 7.82 11.12
CA VAL A 390 -12.02 7.94 12.39
C VAL A 390 -11.07 8.04 13.58
N ALA A 391 -11.54 8.56 14.72
CA ALA A 391 -10.76 8.52 15.95
C ALA A 391 -10.50 7.08 16.40
N LEU A 392 -9.34 6.80 17.03
CA LEU A 392 -9.02 5.44 17.48
C LEU A 392 -10.04 4.90 18.50
N SER A 393 -10.68 5.80 19.27
CA SER A 393 -11.76 5.45 20.20
C SER A 393 -13.07 5.03 19.53
N GLU A 394 -13.23 5.31 18.22
CA GLU A 394 -14.41 4.99 17.42
C GLU A 394 -14.19 3.76 16.52
N VAL A 395 -12.99 3.18 16.56
CA VAL A 395 -12.67 2.00 15.73
C VAL A 395 -13.48 0.79 16.20
N ASP A 396 -14.23 0.21 15.26
CA ASP A 396 -14.91 -1.06 15.44
C ASP A 396 -14.15 -2.17 14.70
N GLU A 397 -13.43 -3.01 15.44
CA GLU A 397 -12.68 -4.13 14.91
C GLU A 397 -13.57 -5.24 14.28
N ALA A 398 -14.87 -5.25 14.53
CA ALA A 398 -15.79 -6.16 13.86
C ALA A 398 -16.10 -5.75 12.41
N HIS A 399 -15.97 -4.46 12.09
CA HIS A 399 -16.26 -3.91 10.79
C HIS A 399 -15.02 -3.25 10.18
N LEU A 400 -14.36 -3.96 9.27
CA LEU A 400 -13.17 -3.43 8.59
C LEU A 400 -13.56 -2.44 7.46
N PRO A 401 -12.79 -1.35 7.23
CA PRO A 401 -13.11 -0.32 6.24
C PRO A 401 -12.75 -0.77 4.80
N SER A 402 -13.02 -2.03 4.46
CA SER A 402 -12.54 -2.69 3.24
C SER A 402 -13.61 -2.96 2.18
N ARG A 403 -14.78 -2.34 2.30
CA ARG A 403 -15.91 -2.54 1.38
C ARG A 403 -15.50 -2.31 -0.08
N PHE A 404 -14.85 -1.19 -0.37
CA PHE A 404 -14.42 -0.84 -1.72
C PHE A 404 -13.05 -1.39 -2.13
N THR A 405 -12.31 -1.99 -1.20
CA THR A 405 -10.97 -2.52 -1.54
C THR A 405 -10.97 -4.04 -1.71
N ARG A 406 -11.81 -4.77 -0.95
CA ARG A 406 -11.80 -6.23 -0.88
C ARG A 406 -12.05 -6.93 -2.22
N PHE A 407 -12.96 -6.39 -3.05
CA PHE A 407 -13.25 -7.00 -4.36
C PHE A 407 -12.04 -7.00 -5.29
N GLY A 408 -11.18 -5.97 -5.21
CA GLY A 408 -9.94 -5.91 -5.98
C GLY A 408 -8.98 -7.06 -5.68
N ASN A 409 -8.89 -7.51 -4.40
CA ASN A 409 -8.11 -8.69 -4.05
C ASN A 409 -8.83 -9.98 -4.46
N LEU A 410 -10.12 -10.09 -4.14
CA LEU A 410 -10.90 -11.29 -4.42
C LEU A 410 -10.93 -11.62 -5.91
N LEU A 411 -10.95 -10.62 -6.78
CA LEU A 411 -11.05 -10.79 -8.22
C LEU A 411 -9.69 -10.70 -8.94
N ASP A 412 -8.58 -10.63 -8.23
CA ASP A 412 -7.20 -10.46 -8.75
C ASP A 412 -7.00 -9.21 -9.62
N LEU A 413 -7.69 -8.13 -9.31
CA LEU A 413 -7.56 -6.87 -10.03
C LEU A 413 -6.36 -6.08 -9.52
N CYS A 414 -5.79 -5.17 -10.32
CA CYS A 414 -4.93 -4.12 -9.81
C CYS A 414 -5.75 -2.88 -9.46
N ALA A 415 -5.26 -2.09 -8.50
CA ALA A 415 -5.97 -0.89 -8.06
C ALA A 415 -5.01 0.17 -7.51
N LEU A 416 -5.25 1.42 -7.86
CA LEU A 416 -4.53 2.58 -7.38
C LEU A 416 -5.45 3.42 -6.49
N ALA A 417 -5.04 3.68 -5.25
CA ALA A 417 -5.66 4.67 -4.38
C ALA A 417 -4.84 5.97 -4.45
N LEU A 418 -5.50 7.12 -4.49
CA LEU A 418 -4.84 8.43 -4.49
C LEU A 418 -5.76 9.50 -3.90
N PRO A 419 -5.23 10.60 -3.31
CA PRO A 419 -6.04 11.64 -2.70
C PRO A 419 -6.87 12.39 -3.75
N ASP A 420 -8.15 12.63 -3.45
CA ASP A 420 -9.11 13.35 -4.30
C ASP A 420 -9.79 14.53 -3.61
N GLY A 421 -9.45 14.78 -2.34
CA GLY A 421 -10.02 15.87 -1.57
C GLY A 421 -9.64 15.80 -0.11
N PHE A 422 -10.25 16.71 0.65
CA PHE A 422 -10.11 16.77 2.11
C PHE A 422 -11.45 17.12 2.74
N THR A 423 -11.71 16.56 3.92
CA THR A 423 -12.86 16.98 4.74
C THR A 423 -12.71 18.43 5.19
N ALA A 424 -13.78 19.03 5.71
CA ALA A 424 -13.71 20.35 6.32
C ALA A 424 -12.73 20.44 7.51
N SER A 425 -12.47 19.31 8.18
CA SER A 425 -11.46 19.20 9.26
C SER A 425 -10.03 18.93 8.76
N GLY A 426 -9.81 18.84 7.45
CA GLY A 426 -8.48 18.64 6.85
C GLY A 426 -8.03 17.19 6.74
N LEU A 427 -8.90 16.21 6.94
CA LEU A 427 -8.57 14.79 6.77
C LEU A 427 -8.65 14.40 5.27
N PRO A 428 -7.72 13.57 4.77
CA PRO A 428 -7.71 13.12 3.37
C PRO A 428 -8.96 12.32 2.99
N LEU A 429 -9.39 12.49 1.74
CA LEU A 429 -10.34 11.68 1.01
C LEU A 429 -9.61 11.00 -0.15
N SER A 430 -10.14 9.89 -0.69
CA SER A 430 -9.39 9.09 -1.64
C SER A 430 -10.25 8.43 -2.71
N LEU A 431 -9.92 8.71 -3.97
CA LEU A 431 -10.36 7.97 -5.16
C LEU A 431 -9.61 6.64 -5.28
N GLN A 432 -10.29 5.60 -5.72
CA GLN A 432 -9.70 4.34 -6.15
C GLN A 432 -9.96 4.11 -7.65
N ILE A 433 -8.92 3.77 -8.39
CA ILE A 433 -8.94 3.40 -9.81
C ILE A 433 -8.66 1.91 -9.89
N VAL A 434 -9.65 1.11 -10.32
CA VAL A 434 -9.55 -0.36 -10.37
C VAL A 434 -9.51 -0.80 -11.83
N CYS A 435 -8.40 -1.41 -12.23
CA CYS A 435 -8.19 -1.93 -13.58
C CYS A 435 -8.20 -3.46 -13.60
N ARG A 436 -8.21 -4.03 -14.79
CA ARG A 436 -8.13 -5.48 -15.00
C ARG A 436 -6.84 -6.03 -14.40
N ALA A 437 -6.82 -7.33 -14.17
CA ALA A 437 -5.59 -8.02 -13.78
C ALA A 437 -4.47 -7.73 -14.79
N TYR A 438 -3.28 -7.45 -14.27
CA TYR A 438 -2.07 -7.16 -15.05
C TYR A 438 -2.08 -5.87 -15.87
N ASP A 439 -2.97 -4.92 -15.54
CA ASP A 439 -3.07 -3.62 -16.20
C ASP A 439 -2.70 -2.46 -15.25
N GLU A 440 -1.64 -2.66 -14.46
CA GLU A 440 -1.11 -1.66 -13.52
C GLU A 440 -0.72 -0.37 -14.25
N ALA A 441 -0.21 -0.48 -15.46
CA ALA A 441 0.14 0.67 -16.30
C ALA A 441 -1.06 1.57 -16.61
N MET A 442 -2.27 1.00 -16.81
CA MET A 442 -3.50 1.77 -17.00
C MET A 442 -3.93 2.49 -15.71
N ALA A 443 -3.88 1.82 -14.56
CA ALA A 443 -4.20 2.44 -13.28
C ALA A 443 -3.26 3.63 -13.00
N LEU A 444 -1.97 3.46 -13.22
CA LEU A 444 -0.96 4.52 -13.07
C LEU A 444 -1.17 5.65 -14.08
N ARG A 445 -1.48 5.36 -15.35
CA ARG A 445 -1.78 6.36 -16.39
C ARG A 445 -2.96 7.24 -16.02
N ILE A 446 -4.05 6.66 -15.55
CA ILE A 446 -5.25 7.41 -15.14
C ILE A 446 -4.95 8.25 -13.90
N GLY A 447 -4.25 7.67 -12.90
CA GLY A 447 -3.82 8.38 -11.70
C GLY A 447 -2.89 9.55 -12.01
N GLN A 448 -1.94 9.39 -12.92
CA GLN A 448 -1.02 10.45 -13.35
C GLN A 448 -1.77 11.61 -14.03
N ALA A 449 -2.71 11.30 -14.90
CA ALA A 449 -3.53 12.31 -15.54
C ALA A 449 -4.34 13.10 -14.50
N TYR A 450 -4.92 12.42 -13.51
CA TYR A 450 -5.64 13.05 -12.41
C TYR A 450 -4.74 13.94 -11.56
N GLN A 451 -3.57 13.46 -11.12
CA GLN A 451 -2.64 14.23 -10.30
C GLN A 451 -2.06 15.46 -11.02
N ARG A 452 -1.92 15.41 -12.36
CA ARG A 452 -1.51 16.59 -13.16
C ARG A 452 -2.59 17.67 -13.26
N ALA A 453 -3.85 17.33 -13.06
CA ALA A 453 -4.97 18.27 -13.09
C ALA A 453 -5.38 18.78 -11.71
N THR A 454 -4.79 18.23 -10.63
CA THR A 454 -5.13 18.54 -9.25
C THR A 454 -3.88 18.72 -8.40
N ASP A 455 -4.04 19.28 -7.20
CA ASP A 455 -2.94 19.52 -6.25
C ASP A 455 -3.11 18.81 -4.90
N TRP A 456 -4.08 17.88 -4.80
CA TRP A 456 -4.38 17.18 -3.54
C TRP A 456 -3.19 16.45 -2.95
N HIS A 457 -2.36 15.81 -3.79
CA HIS A 457 -1.14 15.09 -3.40
C HIS A 457 0.01 16.00 -2.93
N LEU A 458 -0.08 17.32 -3.18
CA LEU A 458 0.92 18.28 -2.73
C LEU A 458 0.67 18.76 -1.30
N ARG A 459 -0.52 18.54 -0.77
CA ARG A 459 -0.87 18.91 0.60
C ARG A 459 -0.03 18.13 1.62
N ARG A 460 0.19 18.77 2.78
CA ARG A 460 1.05 18.25 3.82
C ARG A 460 0.30 18.15 5.13
N PRO A 461 0.53 17.08 5.91
CA PRO A 461 -0.03 17.00 7.25
C PRO A 461 0.60 18.06 8.18
N PRO A 462 -0.13 18.51 9.23
CA PRO A 462 0.30 19.59 10.12
C PRO A 462 1.30 19.11 11.19
N VAL A 463 2.32 18.35 10.81
CA VAL A 463 3.34 17.79 11.72
C VAL A 463 4.69 18.52 11.67
N GLY A 464 4.70 19.78 11.26
CA GLY A 464 5.90 20.64 11.28
C GLY A 464 6.84 20.48 10.09
#